data_3cd70b23dd9c48baff5e6dce82bf78fc
#
_entry.id   3cd70b23dd9c48baff5e6dce82bf78fc
#
_cell.length_a   1.000
_cell.length_b   1.000
_cell.length_c   1.000
_cell.angle_alpha   90.00
_cell.angle_beta   90.00
_cell.angle_gamma   90.00
#
_symmetry.space_group_name_H-M   'P 1'
#
loop_
_entity.id
_entity.type
_entity.pdbx_description
1 polymer ?
#
loop_
_entity_poly.entity_id
_entity_poly.type
_entity_poly.pdbx_seq_one_letter_code
_entity_poly.pdbx_strand_id
1 'polypeptide(L)'
;MMLIYNKIETVAALNATFLIAIPVQANTPSNTLSQWHVGAIVSYEEVKTFGVDKCFTQHYIDSALFKRIYGKSYKHNCSIKRDELRYLHLLHYTIDGSIKLGEMICHKDVAKDLINIFRQLYEAKYPIERMQLIDDYNADDIISMNHNNTTCFNYRAVAGSKKLSNHSMGKAVDINPLYNPYVKRRADGSYKISPETGRKYADRSRNFKYKIDKDDLAYRLFTKYGFRWGGNYRSLKDYQHFEKY
;
A
#
# COMPACT_ATOMS: atom_id res chain seq x y z
N MET A 1 43.68 -74.72 -47.03
CA MET A 1 42.55 -73.76 -46.97
C MET A 1 42.47 -73.26 -45.54
N MET A 2 43.04 -72.08 -45.33
CA MET A 2 43.42 -71.57 -44.01
C MET A 2 42.41 -70.44 -43.65
N LEU A 3 41.64 -70.64 -42.59
CA LEU A 3 40.68 -69.68 -42.08
C LEU A 3 41.40 -68.77 -41.08
N ILE A 4 41.41 -67.45 -41.37
CA ILE A 4 41.99 -66.43 -40.50
C ILE A 4 40.84 -65.87 -39.65
N TYR A 5 40.98 -66.02 -38.32
CA TYR A 5 40.09 -65.40 -37.33
C TYR A 5 40.57 -63.99 -37.03
N ASN A 6 39.78 -62.96 -37.33
CA ASN A 6 39.99 -61.60 -36.91
C ASN A 6 39.33 -61.39 -35.52
N LYS A 7 40.15 -61.03 -34.52
CA LYS A 7 39.74 -60.62 -33.19
C LYS A 7 39.34 -59.13 -33.25
N ILE A 8 38.10 -58.83 -32.96
CA ILE A 8 37.65 -57.43 -32.77
C ILE A 8 37.82 -57.11 -31.26
N GLU A 9 38.69 -56.18 -30.96
CA GLU A 9 38.83 -55.59 -29.61
C GLU A 9 37.83 -54.46 -29.46
N THR A 10 36.91 -54.62 -28.51
CA THR A 10 35.95 -53.58 -28.15
C THR A 10 36.56 -52.66 -27.12
N VAL A 11 36.84 -51.43 -27.49
CA VAL A 11 37.28 -50.37 -26.59
C VAL A 11 36.05 -49.79 -25.90
N ALA A 12 35.92 -49.99 -24.59
CA ALA A 12 34.88 -49.37 -23.79
C ALA A 12 35.32 -47.96 -23.42
N ALA A 13 34.62 -46.95 -23.98
CA ALA A 13 34.80 -45.56 -23.61
C ALA A 13 34.07 -45.27 -22.27
N LEU A 14 34.80 -44.98 -21.22
CA LEU A 14 34.27 -44.47 -19.93
C LEU A 14 33.87 -43.01 -20.17
N ASN A 15 32.58 -42.72 -20.24
CA ASN A 15 32.07 -41.37 -20.13
C ASN A 15 32.05 -40.92 -18.65
N ALA A 16 33.05 -40.17 -18.24
CA ALA A 16 33.04 -39.47 -16.96
C ALA A 16 32.14 -38.22 -17.04
N THR A 17 30.93 -38.32 -16.50
CA THR A 17 30.03 -37.17 -16.36
C THR A 17 30.52 -36.29 -15.23
N PHE A 18 31.18 -35.17 -15.54
CA PHE A 18 31.51 -34.14 -14.55
C PHE A 18 30.21 -33.43 -14.15
N LEU A 19 29.68 -33.71 -12.97
CA LEU A 19 28.68 -32.92 -12.30
C LEU A 19 29.34 -31.59 -11.85
N ILE A 20 29.14 -30.53 -12.64
CA ILE A 20 29.49 -29.17 -12.23
C ILE A 20 28.48 -28.79 -11.15
N ALA A 21 28.89 -28.78 -9.90
CA ALA A 21 28.12 -28.19 -8.82
C ALA A 21 28.04 -26.69 -9.05
N ILE A 22 26.85 -26.21 -9.48
CA ILE A 22 26.56 -24.78 -9.53
C ILE A 22 26.51 -24.30 -8.09
N PRO A 23 27.35 -23.33 -7.67
CA PRO A 23 27.27 -22.80 -6.33
C PRO A 23 25.88 -22.15 -6.16
N VAL A 24 25.10 -22.66 -5.22
CA VAL A 24 23.90 -21.96 -4.73
C VAL A 24 24.41 -20.65 -4.14
N GLN A 25 24.24 -19.55 -4.86
CA GLN A 25 24.48 -18.23 -4.32
C GLN A 25 23.58 -18.07 -3.10
N ALA A 26 24.19 -18.01 -1.92
CA ALA A 26 23.51 -17.58 -0.71
C ALA A 26 22.92 -16.20 -1.01
N ASN A 27 21.58 -16.10 -1.05
CA ASN A 27 20.88 -14.84 -1.22
C ASN A 27 21.33 -13.88 -0.13
N THR A 28 22.20 -12.94 -0.48
CA THR A 28 22.41 -11.73 0.33
C THR A 28 21.04 -11.09 0.54
N PRO A 29 20.68 -10.65 1.76
CA PRO A 29 19.40 -10.00 2.00
C PRO A 29 19.18 -8.93 0.96
N SER A 30 18.02 -8.97 0.31
CA SER A 30 17.68 -8.07 -0.80
C SER A 30 17.93 -6.62 -0.37
N ASN A 31 18.77 -5.91 -1.11
CA ASN A 31 19.07 -4.49 -0.90
C ASN A 31 17.79 -3.62 -0.95
N THR A 32 16.72 -4.17 -1.53
CA THR A 32 15.38 -3.60 -1.68
C THR A 32 14.73 -3.21 -0.36
N LEU A 33 14.75 -4.09 0.66
CA LEU A 33 14.17 -3.82 1.99
C LEU A 33 14.98 -2.80 2.78
N SER A 34 16.32 -2.87 2.73
CA SER A 34 17.18 -1.93 3.44
C SER A 34 17.13 -0.51 2.85
N GLN A 35 16.97 -0.39 1.53
CA GLN A 35 16.83 0.89 0.83
C GLN A 35 15.36 1.37 0.71
N TRP A 36 14.43 0.54 1.10
CA TRP A 36 12.98 0.80 1.06
C TRP A 36 12.49 1.38 -0.28
N HIS A 37 12.66 0.62 -1.36
CA HIS A 37 12.15 1.03 -2.66
C HIS A 37 10.62 0.85 -2.73
N VAL A 38 9.88 1.92 -2.54
CA VAL A 38 8.41 1.93 -2.55
C VAL A 38 7.85 1.32 -3.84
N GLY A 39 6.85 0.45 -3.68
CA GLY A 39 6.22 -0.29 -4.78
C GLY A 39 6.98 -1.55 -5.21
N ALA A 40 8.21 -1.77 -4.72
CA ALA A 40 8.93 -3.01 -4.98
C ALA A 40 8.23 -4.22 -4.37
N ILE A 41 8.26 -5.34 -5.10
CA ILE A 41 7.76 -6.63 -4.65
C ILE A 41 8.87 -7.34 -3.87
N VAL A 42 8.51 -7.91 -2.74
CA VAL A 42 9.39 -8.72 -1.90
C VAL A 42 8.73 -10.06 -1.58
N SER A 43 9.53 -11.08 -1.35
CA SER A 43 9.04 -12.39 -0.91
C SER A 43 8.81 -12.43 0.59
N TYR A 44 8.00 -13.38 1.03
CA TYR A 44 7.80 -13.63 2.46
C TYR A 44 9.12 -14.00 3.18
N GLU A 45 9.99 -14.77 2.54
CA GLU A 45 11.29 -15.17 3.10
C GLU A 45 12.25 -13.97 3.25
N GLU A 46 12.25 -13.02 2.31
CA GLU A 46 13.02 -11.78 2.44
C GLU A 46 12.54 -10.96 3.63
N VAL A 47 11.22 -10.79 3.79
CA VAL A 47 10.62 -10.07 4.92
C VAL A 47 10.95 -10.76 6.25
N LYS A 48 10.82 -12.08 6.30
CA LYS A 48 11.14 -12.89 7.50
C LYS A 48 12.61 -12.75 7.90
N THR A 49 13.52 -12.83 6.93
CA THR A 49 14.97 -12.69 7.15
C THR A 49 15.35 -11.28 7.59
N PHE A 50 14.77 -10.26 6.98
CA PHE A 50 14.98 -8.85 7.34
C PHE A 50 14.41 -8.52 8.73
N GLY A 51 13.30 -9.15 9.09
CA GLY A 51 12.54 -8.93 10.32
C GLY A 51 11.33 -8.07 10.09
N VAL A 52 10.13 -8.64 10.28
CA VAL A 52 8.83 -7.96 10.07
C VAL A 52 8.73 -6.64 10.85
N ASP A 53 9.26 -6.59 12.07
CA ASP A 53 9.23 -5.36 12.90
C ASP A 53 9.96 -4.17 12.26
N LYS A 54 11.00 -4.45 11.48
CA LYS A 54 11.77 -3.44 10.76
C LYS A 54 11.03 -2.90 9.51
N CYS A 55 9.94 -3.56 9.13
CA CYS A 55 9.12 -3.18 7.98
C CYS A 55 7.93 -2.29 8.35
N PHE A 56 7.73 -2.02 9.65
CA PHE A 56 6.64 -1.18 10.18
C PHE A 56 7.24 -0.12 11.09
N THR A 57 7.77 0.94 10.48
CA THR A 57 8.54 1.96 11.17
C THR A 57 8.04 3.37 10.86
N GLN A 58 8.38 4.31 11.74
CA GLN A 58 8.13 5.73 11.52
C GLN A 58 9.46 6.50 11.54
N HIS A 59 9.53 7.50 10.68
CA HIS A 59 10.70 8.36 10.53
C HIS A 59 10.28 9.83 10.54
N TYR A 60 11.21 10.72 10.89
CA TYR A 60 11.03 12.14 10.63
C TYR A 60 11.09 12.42 9.13
N ILE A 61 10.41 13.48 8.69
CA ILE A 61 10.51 13.96 7.31
C ILE A 61 11.91 14.57 7.13
N ASP A 62 12.80 13.89 6.43
CA ASP A 62 14.13 14.41 6.12
C ASP A 62 14.09 15.46 4.99
N SER A 63 15.22 16.02 4.62
CA SER A 63 15.29 17.08 3.61
C SER A 63 14.99 16.58 2.21
N ALA A 64 15.34 15.33 1.87
CA ALA A 64 15.07 14.74 0.57
C ALA A 64 13.56 14.48 0.40
N LEU A 65 12.94 13.87 1.39
CA LEU A 65 11.50 13.63 1.41
C LEU A 65 10.72 14.96 1.44
N PHE A 66 11.17 15.94 2.22
CA PHE A 66 10.54 17.25 2.24
C PHE A 66 10.56 17.92 0.87
N LYS A 67 11.66 17.84 0.15
CA LYS A 67 11.74 18.34 -1.24
C LYS A 67 10.76 17.63 -2.18
N ARG A 68 10.50 16.33 -1.99
CA ARG A 68 9.54 15.55 -2.79
C ARG A 68 8.10 16.03 -2.61
N ILE A 69 7.71 16.44 -1.37
CA ILE A 69 6.34 16.79 -1.01
C ILE A 69 6.05 18.30 -1.02
N TYR A 70 7.08 19.15 -0.91
CA TYR A 70 6.91 20.60 -0.83
C TYR A 70 6.36 21.18 -2.13
N GLY A 71 5.34 22.04 -1.99
CA GLY A 71 4.59 22.59 -3.13
C GLY A 71 3.50 21.65 -3.67
N LYS A 72 3.49 20.38 -3.27
CA LYS A 72 2.51 19.37 -3.65
C LYS A 72 1.54 19.08 -2.49
N SER A 73 1.67 17.95 -1.80
CA SER A 73 0.84 17.66 -0.62
C SER A 73 1.15 18.60 0.55
N TYR A 74 2.39 19.02 0.73
CA TYR A 74 2.78 20.04 1.70
C TYR A 74 2.82 21.42 1.04
N LYS A 75 1.69 22.13 1.03
CA LYS A 75 1.55 23.45 0.39
C LYS A 75 2.39 24.53 1.10
N HIS A 76 2.71 25.62 0.39
CA HIS A 76 3.44 26.77 0.95
C HIS A 76 2.77 27.38 2.19
N ASN A 77 1.44 27.33 2.25
CA ASN A 77 0.63 27.84 3.36
C ASN A 77 0.19 26.72 4.32
N CYS A 78 0.88 25.57 4.35
CA CYS A 78 0.56 24.47 5.25
C CYS A 78 0.71 24.93 6.71
N SER A 79 -0.36 24.75 7.49
CA SER A 79 -0.38 25.12 8.92
C SER A 79 0.22 24.05 9.83
N ILE A 80 0.42 22.83 9.31
CA ILE A 80 1.04 21.73 10.06
C ILE A 80 2.55 21.87 9.94
N LYS A 81 3.25 21.84 11.06
CA LYS A 81 4.71 21.87 11.06
C LYS A 81 5.28 20.54 10.57
N ARG A 82 6.42 20.61 9.88
CA ARG A 82 7.12 19.42 9.37
C ARG A 82 7.43 18.40 10.47
N ASP A 83 7.79 18.83 11.67
CA ASP A 83 8.11 17.99 12.82
C ASP A 83 6.89 17.35 13.49
N GLU A 84 5.67 17.77 13.12
CA GLU A 84 4.42 17.13 13.51
C GLU A 84 4.05 15.95 12.60
N LEU A 85 4.70 15.82 11.45
CA LEU A 85 4.49 14.72 10.52
C LEU A 85 5.49 13.57 10.73
N ARG A 86 5.06 12.38 10.37
CA ARG A 86 5.89 11.17 10.32
C ARG A 86 5.75 10.50 8.97
N TYR A 87 6.86 10.00 8.47
CA TYR A 87 6.93 9.14 7.30
C TYR A 87 6.93 7.69 7.78
N LEU A 88 6.00 6.90 7.28
CA LEU A 88 5.84 5.50 7.65
C LEU A 88 6.34 4.61 6.53
N HIS A 89 7.11 3.57 6.88
CA HIS A 89 7.33 2.39 6.07
C HIS A 89 6.32 1.33 6.48
N LEU A 90 5.63 0.74 5.51
CA LEU A 90 4.54 -0.20 5.73
C LEU A 90 4.57 -1.29 4.66
N LEU A 91 4.43 -2.55 5.06
CA LEU A 91 4.18 -3.63 4.10
C LEU A 91 2.69 -3.79 3.86
N HIS A 92 2.34 -4.19 2.66
CA HIS A 92 0.98 -4.59 2.35
C HIS A 92 0.95 -5.75 1.35
N TYR A 93 -0.08 -6.57 1.45
CA TYR A 93 -0.46 -7.51 0.39
C TYR A 93 -1.25 -6.76 -0.65
N THR A 94 -0.93 -6.99 -1.92
CA THR A 94 -1.73 -6.50 -3.05
C THR A 94 -2.90 -7.43 -3.34
N ILE A 95 -3.77 -7.03 -4.26
CA ILE A 95 -4.95 -7.81 -4.66
C ILE A 95 -4.58 -9.15 -5.29
N ASP A 96 -3.43 -9.22 -5.97
CA ASP A 96 -2.87 -10.44 -6.56
C ASP A 96 -2.08 -11.30 -5.56
N GLY A 97 -1.98 -10.88 -4.30
CA GLY A 97 -1.30 -11.60 -3.23
C GLY A 97 0.22 -11.34 -3.14
N SER A 98 0.76 -10.44 -3.95
CA SER A 98 2.16 -10.00 -3.82
C SER A 98 2.35 -9.16 -2.56
N ILE A 99 3.53 -9.20 -1.96
CA ILE A 99 3.91 -8.29 -0.86
C ILE A 99 4.67 -7.11 -1.46
N LYS A 100 4.23 -5.89 -1.14
CA LYS A 100 4.90 -4.66 -1.58
C LYS A 100 5.33 -3.77 -0.44
N LEU A 101 6.40 -3.01 -0.69
CA LEU A 101 6.85 -1.93 0.16
C LEU A 101 5.97 -0.71 -0.08
N GLY A 102 5.28 -0.26 0.96
CA GLY A 102 4.42 0.92 0.94
C GLY A 102 4.97 2.05 1.79
N GLU A 103 4.42 3.24 1.58
CA GLU A 103 4.76 4.45 2.31
C GLU A 103 3.52 5.28 2.64
N MET A 104 3.61 6.06 3.71
CA MET A 104 2.54 6.98 4.11
C MET A 104 3.13 8.16 4.90
N ILE A 105 2.56 9.35 4.76
CA ILE A 105 2.81 10.45 5.68
C ILE A 105 1.55 10.68 6.50
N CYS A 106 1.71 10.80 7.84
CA CYS A 106 0.63 11.07 8.76
C CYS A 106 1.09 12.00 9.90
N HIS A 107 0.14 12.48 10.71
CA HIS A 107 0.47 13.23 11.92
C HIS A 107 1.09 12.30 12.99
N LYS A 108 2.04 12.82 13.77
CA LYS A 108 2.73 12.07 14.84
C LYS A 108 1.77 11.42 15.86
N ASP A 109 0.62 12.05 16.13
CA ASP A 109 -0.36 11.56 17.11
C ASP A 109 -1.02 10.24 16.69
N VAL A 110 -1.12 9.96 15.39
CA VAL A 110 -1.74 8.75 14.85
C VAL A 110 -0.74 7.75 14.28
N ALA A 111 0.55 8.12 14.20
CA ALA A 111 1.56 7.30 13.54
C ALA A 111 1.69 5.90 14.15
N LYS A 112 1.73 5.79 15.48
CA LYS A 112 1.83 4.50 16.20
C LYS A 112 0.58 3.65 15.97
N ASP A 113 -0.60 4.27 15.96
CA ASP A 113 -1.86 3.56 15.71
C ASP A 113 -1.91 3.01 14.29
N LEU A 114 -1.52 3.82 13.29
CA LEU A 114 -1.46 3.40 11.90
C LEU A 114 -0.46 2.27 11.68
N ILE A 115 0.74 2.33 12.25
CA ILE A 115 1.71 1.22 12.22
C ILE A 115 1.06 -0.08 12.73
N ASN A 116 0.39 -0.02 13.89
CA ASN A 116 -0.24 -1.20 14.48
C ASN A 116 -1.42 -1.72 13.63
N ILE A 117 -2.22 -0.83 13.04
CA ILE A 117 -3.34 -1.18 12.16
C ILE A 117 -2.81 -1.86 10.90
N PHE A 118 -1.87 -1.22 10.18
CA PHE A 118 -1.34 -1.76 8.93
C PHE A 118 -0.55 -3.04 9.15
N ARG A 119 0.13 -3.20 10.28
CA ARG A 119 0.77 -4.46 10.65
C ARG A 119 -0.27 -5.59 10.79
N GLN A 120 -1.37 -5.37 11.51
CA GLN A 120 -2.43 -6.36 11.67
C GLN A 120 -3.14 -6.66 10.33
N LEU A 121 -3.32 -5.66 9.46
CA LEU A 121 -3.83 -5.87 8.10
C LEU A 121 -2.86 -6.74 7.28
N TYR A 122 -1.55 -6.49 7.36
CA TYR A 122 -0.54 -7.30 6.70
C TYR A 122 -0.54 -8.75 7.22
N GLU A 123 -0.54 -8.96 8.54
CA GLU A 123 -0.57 -10.29 9.17
C GLU A 123 -1.81 -11.09 8.75
N ALA A 124 -2.95 -10.42 8.55
CA ALA A 124 -4.18 -11.01 8.05
C ALA A 124 -4.23 -11.13 6.51
N LYS A 125 -3.16 -10.76 5.80
CA LYS A 125 -3.09 -10.71 4.33
C LYS A 125 -4.23 -9.88 3.71
N TYR A 126 -4.64 -8.81 4.40
CA TYR A 126 -5.69 -7.91 3.92
C TYR A 126 -5.20 -7.17 2.67
N PRO A 127 -5.95 -7.24 1.55
CA PRO A 127 -5.47 -6.68 0.29
C PRO A 127 -5.58 -5.16 0.24
N ILE A 128 -4.44 -4.51 0.01
CA ILE A 128 -4.32 -3.08 -0.30
C ILE A 128 -3.58 -2.97 -1.62
N GLU A 129 -4.24 -2.48 -2.66
CA GLU A 129 -3.67 -2.53 -4.01
C GLU A 129 -2.43 -1.66 -4.15
N ARG A 130 -2.46 -0.46 -3.56
CA ARG A 130 -1.37 0.51 -3.66
C ARG A 130 -1.28 1.37 -2.40
N MET A 131 -0.06 1.70 -2.01
CA MET A 131 0.21 2.56 -0.86
C MET A 131 1.46 3.39 -1.13
N GLN A 132 1.28 4.56 -1.76
CA GLN A 132 2.32 5.50 -2.16
C GLN A 132 1.91 6.91 -1.75
N LEU A 133 2.87 7.84 -1.65
CA LEU A 133 2.54 9.22 -1.37
C LEU A 133 1.67 9.80 -2.50
N ILE A 134 0.72 10.62 -2.12
CA ILE A 134 -0.16 11.31 -3.09
C ILE A 134 0.64 12.25 -4.01
N ASP A 135 1.85 12.60 -3.62
CA ASP A 135 2.81 13.43 -4.35
C ASP A 135 3.25 12.80 -5.67
N ASP A 136 3.23 11.47 -5.78
CA ASP A 136 3.49 10.74 -7.02
C ASP A 136 2.35 10.90 -8.05
N TYR A 137 1.20 11.40 -7.57
CA TYR A 137 0.01 11.77 -8.35
C TYR A 137 -0.17 13.30 -8.39
N ASN A 138 0.91 14.09 -8.20
CA ASN A 138 0.89 15.56 -8.14
C ASN A 138 -0.05 16.12 -7.06
N ALA A 139 -0.28 15.39 -5.98
CA ALA A 139 -1.24 15.68 -4.92
C ALA A 139 -2.69 15.82 -5.42
N ASP A 140 -3.02 15.18 -6.55
CA ASP A 140 -4.37 15.10 -7.10
C ASP A 140 -5.11 13.88 -6.54
N ASP A 141 -6.17 14.14 -5.77
CA ASP A 141 -6.97 13.07 -5.15
C ASP A 141 -7.66 12.18 -6.20
N ILE A 142 -8.14 12.76 -7.31
CA ILE A 142 -8.88 11.99 -8.32
C ILE A 142 -7.94 11.03 -9.05
N ILE A 143 -6.75 11.49 -9.42
CA ILE A 143 -5.73 10.64 -10.05
C ILE A 143 -5.33 9.52 -9.08
N SER A 144 -5.03 9.87 -7.83
CA SER A 144 -4.64 8.90 -6.78
C SER A 144 -5.74 7.86 -6.55
N MET A 145 -7.00 8.28 -6.40
CA MET A 145 -8.13 7.37 -6.20
C MET A 145 -8.39 6.47 -7.40
N ASN A 146 -8.23 6.97 -8.64
CA ASN A 146 -8.35 6.16 -9.85
C ASN A 146 -7.30 5.05 -9.93
N HIS A 147 -6.11 5.26 -9.32
CA HIS A 147 -5.08 4.24 -9.16
C HIS A 147 -5.27 3.36 -7.92
N ASN A 148 -6.43 3.47 -7.26
CA ASN A 148 -6.76 2.76 -6.02
C ASN A 148 -5.68 2.91 -4.93
N ASN A 149 -5.12 4.11 -4.81
CA ASN A 149 -4.02 4.39 -3.90
C ASN A 149 -4.52 4.73 -2.49
N THR A 150 -4.13 3.91 -1.51
CA THR A 150 -4.36 4.16 -0.09
C THR A 150 -3.40 5.26 0.39
N THR A 151 -3.94 6.34 1.00
CA THR A 151 -3.14 7.52 1.35
C THR A 151 -3.68 8.22 2.61
N CYS A 152 -2.87 9.12 3.20
CA CYS A 152 -3.24 9.86 4.41
C CYS A 152 -3.08 11.38 4.22
N PHE A 153 -1.87 11.93 4.28
CA PHE A 153 -1.63 13.36 4.29
C PHE A 153 -1.76 13.99 2.89
N ASN A 154 -2.61 15.02 2.80
CA ASN A 154 -2.70 15.93 1.66
C ASN A 154 -3.29 17.26 2.12
N TYR A 155 -2.49 18.33 2.17
CA TYR A 155 -2.93 19.64 2.63
C TYR A 155 -3.79 20.36 1.59
N ARG A 156 -5.09 20.28 1.77
CA ARG A 156 -6.09 20.88 0.86
C ARG A 156 -7.42 21.14 1.55
N ALA A 157 -8.20 22.03 0.98
CA ALA A 157 -9.59 22.20 1.40
C ALA A 157 -10.46 21.00 0.94
N VAL A 158 -11.56 20.79 1.63
CA VAL A 158 -12.64 19.91 1.16
C VAL A 158 -13.21 20.47 -0.15
N ALA A 159 -13.42 19.62 -1.14
CA ALA A 159 -13.91 20.01 -2.45
C ALA A 159 -15.21 20.85 -2.36
N GLY A 160 -15.18 22.07 -2.88
CA GLY A 160 -16.30 23.03 -2.85
C GLY A 160 -16.47 23.76 -1.50
N SER A 161 -15.43 23.78 -0.64
CA SER A 161 -15.45 24.42 0.66
C SER A 161 -14.14 25.16 0.95
N LYS A 162 -14.16 26.11 1.90
CA LYS A 162 -12.97 26.73 2.48
C LYS A 162 -12.43 25.93 3.68
N LYS A 163 -13.20 24.95 4.18
CA LYS A 163 -12.79 24.10 5.33
C LYS A 163 -11.67 23.15 4.91
N LEU A 164 -10.61 23.08 5.69
CA LEU A 164 -9.55 22.09 5.48
C LEU A 164 -10.10 20.67 5.63
N SER A 165 -9.63 19.77 4.78
CA SER A 165 -9.87 18.33 4.92
C SER A 165 -9.09 17.77 6.13
N ASN A 166 -9.59 16.70 6.74
CA ASN A 166 -8.85 16.00 7.78
C ASN A 166 -7.56 15.34 7.26
N HIS A 167 -7.45 15.08 5.95
CA HIS A 167 -6.18 14.73 5.30
C HIS A 167 -5.13 15.84 5.43
N SER A 168 -5.55 17.12 5.49
CA SER A 168 -4.64 18.25 5.71
C SER A 168 -3.97 18.21 7.07
N MET A 169 -4.60 17.55 8.05
CA MET A 169 -4.05 17.35 9.40
C MET A 169 -3.21 16.08 9.51
N GLY A 170 -3.14 15.26 8.46
CA GLY A 170 -2.50 13.94 8.49
C GLY A 170 -3.19 12.95 9.44
N LYS A 171 -4.48 13.15 9.72
CA LYS A 171 -5.28 12.35 10.67
C LYS A 171 -6.46 11.62 10.00
N ALA A 172 -6.44 11.53 8.67
CA ALA A 172 -7.40 10.76 7.89
C ALA A 172 -6.69 9.85 6.91
N VAL A 173 -7.25 8.66 6.68
CA VAL A 173 -6.72 7.64 5.78
C VAL A 173 -7.84 7.16 4.86
N ASP A 174 -7.57 7.11 3.57
CA ASP A 174 -8.45 6.49 2.57
C ASP A 174 -7.88 5.13 2.17
N ILE A 175 -8.69 4.06 2.30
CA ILE A 175 -8.31 2.67 2.01
C ILE A 175 -9.02 2.20 0.74
N ASN A 176 -8.24 1.74 -0.26
CA ASN A 176 -8.77 1.18 -1.50
C ASN A 176 -9.91 2.02 -2.10
N PRO A 177 -9.68 3.29 -2.44
CA PRO A 177 -10.72 4.26 -2.76
C PRO A 177 -11.56 3.90 -3.99
N LEU A 178 -10.99 3.17 -4.96
CA LEU A 178 -11.71 2.73 -6.14
C LEU A 178 -12.88 1.79 -5.80
N TYR A 179 -12.66 0.86 -4.83
CA TYR A 179 -13.68 -0.09 -4.38
C TYR A 179 -14.57 0.48 -3.29
N ASN A 180 -14.19 1.60 -2.69
CA ASN A 180 -14.89 2.21 -1.56
C ASN A 180 -15.14 3.71 -1.81
N PRO A 181 -15.90 4.05 -2.87
CA PRO A 181 -15.99 5.43 -3.31
C PRO A 181 -16.76 6.32 -2.31
N TYR A 182 -16.47 7.62 -2.40
CA TYR A 182 -17.33 8.65 -1.84
C TYR A 182 -18.64 8.72 -2.63
N VAL A 183 -19.78 8.82 -1.92
CA VAL A 183 -21.13 8.88 -2.52
C VAL A 183 -21.94 9.98 -1.85
N LYS A 184 -22.41 10.96 -2.62
CA LYS A 184 -23.29 12.02 -2.13
C LYS A 184 -24.48 12.22 -3.07
N ARG A 185 -25.70 12.16 -2.52
CA ARG A 185 -26.90 12.53 -3.28
C ARG A 185 -26.94 14.04 -3.47
N ARG A 186 -27.20 14.48 -4.68
CA ARG A 186 -27.38 15.90 -5.05
C ARG A 186 -28.84 16.30 -4.89
N ALA A 187 -29.11 17.62 -4.93
CA ALA A 187 -30.47 18.17 -4.84
C ALA A 187 -31.38 17.71 -5.99
N ASP A 188 -30.80 17.49 -7.18
CA ASP A 188 -31.51 16.99 -8.37
C ASP A 188 -31.80 15.47 -8.33
N GLY A 189 -31.46 14.79 -7.22
CA GLY A 189 -31.63 13.35 -7.04
C GLY A 189 -30.49 12.51 -7.60
N SER A 190 -29.60 13.06 -8.40
CA SER A 190 -28.42 12.36 -8.93
C SER A 190 -27.38 12.11 -7.83
N TYR A 191 -26.37 11.26 -8.13
CA TYR A 191 -25.28 10.97 -7.19
C TYR A 191 -23.95 11.49 -7.72
N LYS A 192 -23.23 12.24 -6.86
CA LYS A 192 -21.80 12.48 -7.02
C LYS A 192 -21.07 11.29 -6.44
N ILE A 193 -20.23 10.66 -7.26
CA ILE A 193 -19.38 9.52 -6.87
C ILE A 193 -17.92 9.92 -7.16
N SER A 194 -17.02 9.58 -6.23
CA SER A 194 -15.60 9.88 -6.39
C SER A 194 -14.75 8.72 -5.81
N PRO A 195 -13.83 8.13 -6.60
CA PRO A 195 -13.65 8.42 -8.03
C PRO A 195 -14.86 7.94 -8.87
N GLU A 196 -15.10 8.59 -10.01
CA GLU A 196 -16.22 8.22 -10.90
C GLU A 196 -16.07 6.79 -11.47
N THR A 197 -14.83 6.36 -11.69
CA THR A 197 -14.50 4.97 -12.10
C THR A 197 -14.93 3.92 -11.08
N GLY A 198 -15.12 4.33 -9.82
CA GLY A 198 -15.64 3.50 -8.72
C GLY A 198 -17.18 3.38 -8.70
N ARG A 199 -17.92 3.98 -9.64
CA ARG A 199 -19.40 4.04 -9.64
C ARG A 199 -20.06 2.68 -9.46
N LYS A 200 -19.53 1.63 -10.07
CA LYS A 200 -20.07 0.27 -9.94
C LYS A 200 -20.02 -0.30 -8.52
N TYR A 201 -19.18 0.27 -7.66
CA TYR A 201 -19.03 -0.12 -6.25
C TYR A 201 -19.82 0.77 -5.29
N ALA A 202 -20.53 1.78 -5.79
CA ALA A 202 -21.37 2.67 -4.98
C ALA A 202 -22.65 1.98 -4.48
N ASP A 203 -23.13 0.96 -5.19
CA ASP A 203 -24.24 0.11 -4.75
C ASP A 203 -23.75 -0.89 -3.70
N ARG A 204 -23.96 -0.55 -2.43
CA ARG A 204 -23.50 -1.34 -1.28
C ARG A 204 -24.43 -2.48 -0.89
N SER A 205 -25.59 -2.62 -1.55
CA SER A 205 -26.46 -3.79 -1.41
C SER A 205 -25.84 -5.03 -2.06
N ARG A 206 -24.99 -4.84 -3.06
CA ARG A 206 -24.26 -5.90 -3.77
C ARG A 206 -23.08 -6.40 -2.94
N ASN A 207 -22.83 -7.70 -3.05
CA ASN A 207 -21.60 -8.29 -2.51
C ASN A 207 -20.49 -8.23 -3.56
N PHE A 208 -19.31 -7.72 -3.18
CA PHE A 208 -18.10 -7.68 -3.99
C PHE A 208 -16.86 -7.68 -3.11
N LYS A 209 -15.73 -8.14 -3.67
CA LYS A 209 -14.45 -8.16 -2.98
C LYS A 209 -13.99 -6.73 -2.63
N TYR A 210 -13.27 -6.60 -1.53
CA TYR A 210 -12.63 -5.35 -1.05
C TYR A 210 -13.62 -4.27 -0.61
N LYS A 211 -14.87 -4.64 -0.37
CA LYS A 211 -15.91 -3.80 0.19
C LYS A 211 -15.63 -3.57 1.68
N ILE A 212 -15.44 -2.31 2.07
CA ILE A 212 -15.38 -1.94 3.48
C ILE A 212 -16.82 -1.73 3.98
N ASP A 213 -17.24 -2.54 4.95
CA ASP A 213 -18.47 -2.40 5.72
C ASP A 213 -18.17 -2.67 7.21
N LYS A 214 -19.21 -2.81 8.04
CA LYS A 214 -19.01 -2.99 9.49
C LYS A 214 -18.40 -4.34 9.87
N ASP A 215 -18.46 -5.32 8.99
CA ASP A 215 -17.90 -6.66 9.19
C ASP A 215 -16.46 -6.76 8.62
N ASP A 216 -16.01 -5.75 7.88
CA ASP A 216 -14.69 -5.69 7.29
C ASP A 216 -13.58 -5.53 8.35
N LEU A 217 -12.42 -6.16 8.12
CA LEU A 217 -11.30 -6.10 9.05
C LEU A 217 -10.73 -4.69 9.21
N ALA A 218 -10.64 -3.92 8.11
CA ALA A 218 -10.14 -2.54 8.20
C ALA A 218 -11.09 -1.70 9.05
N TYR A 219 -12.41 -1.80 8.87
CA TYR A 219 -13.38 -1.12 9.72
C TYR A 219 -13.16 -1.46 11.20
N ARG A 220 -13.06 -2.74 11.55
CA ARG A 220 -12.90 -3.19 12.95
C ARG A 220 -11.59 -2.67 13.55
N LEU A 221 -10.48 -2.72 12.81
CA LEU A 221 -9.19 -2.26 13.30
C LEU A 221 -9.18 -0.74 13.48
N PHE A 222 -9.53 0.03 12.44
CA PHE A 222 -9.55 1.49 12.55
C PHE A 222 -10.46 1.97 13.68
N THR A 223 -11.65 1.40 13.82
CA THR A 223 -12.57 1.78 14.93
C THR A 223 -12.03 1.39 16.30
N LYS A 224 -11.39 0.24 16.44
CA LYS A 224 -10.70 -0.19 17.67
C LYS A 224 -9.63 0.83 18.09
N TYR A 225 -8.93 1.45 17.15
CA TYR A 225 -7.94 2.49 17.40
C TYR A 225 -8.53 3.91 17.47
N GLY A 226 -9.85 4.04 17.51
CA GLY A 226 -10.57 5.31 17.73
C GLY A 226 -10.77 6.16 16.48
N PHE A 227 -10.55 5.61 15.29
CA PHE A 227 -10.91 6.27 14.04
C PHE A 227 -12.43 6.16 13.79
N ARG A 228 -13.00 7.18 13.19
CA ARG A 228 -14.39 7.21 12.73
C ARG A 228 -14.43 6.89 11.24
N TRP A 229 -15.38 6.08 10.83
CA TRP A 229 -15.54 5.71 9.43
C TRP A 229 -16.54 6.61 8.70
N GLY A 230 -16.18 7.11 7.52
CA GLY A 230 -17.03 7.96 6.70
C GLY A 230 -18.26 7.26 6.11
N GLY A 231 -18.28 5.92 6.07
CA GLY A 231 -19.48 5.16 5.74
C GLY A 231 -20.62 5.32 6.75
N ASN A 232 -20.33 5.82 7.98
CA ASN A 232 -21.32 6.14 9.00
C ASN A 232 -21.90 7.56 8.88
N TYR A 233 -21.38 8.42 7.99
CA TYR A 233 -21.89 9.79 7.84
C TYR A 233 -23.37 9.79 7.40
N ARG A 234 -24.13 10.78 7.83
CA ARG A 234 -25.60 10.86 7.57
C ARG A 234 -25.91 11.48 6.21
N SER A 235 -25.28 12.60 5.86
CA SER A 235 -25.60 13.41 4.66
C SER A 235 -24.89 12.93 3.39
N LEU A 236 -23.89 12.09 3.54
CA LEU A 236 -23.12 11.48 2.46
C LEU A 236 -22.52 10.18 2.99
N LYS A 237 -21.90 9.41 2.12
CA LYS A 237 -21.11 8.22 2.48
C LYS A 237 -19.71 8.34 1.90
N ASP A 238 -18.72 8.12 2.73
CA ASP A 238 -17.32 8.08 2.31
C ASP A 238 -16.71 6.76 2.74
N TYR A 239 -16.89 5.74 1.90
CA TYR A 239 -16.62 4.36 2.28
C TYR A 239 -15.13 4.05 2.43
N GLN A 240 -14.24 4.82 1.77
CA GLN A 240 -12.80 4.70 1.89
C GLN A 240 -12.24 5.32 3.17
N HIS A 241 -12.94 6.31 3.74
CA HIS A 241 -12.43 7.31 4.66
C HIS A 241 -12.50 6.89 6.13
N PHE A 242 -11.36 6.95 6.81
CA PHE A 242 -11.22 6.82 8.26
C PHE A 242 -10.52 8.04 8.82
N GLU A 243 -11.06 8.66 9.89
CA GLU A 243 -10.50 9.88 10.48
C GLU A 243 -10.43 9.83 12.01
N LYS A 244 -9.42 10.49 12.60
CA LYS A 244 -9.25 10.62 14.05
C LYS A 244 -9.03 12.09 14.43
N TYR A 245 -9.67 12.58 15.52
CA TYR A 245 -9.60 13.94 16.00
C TYR A 245 -8.61 14.09 17.16
#